data_50364a5299999b0bb9a957ee147580f8
#
_entry.id   50364a5299999b0bb9a957ee147580f8
#
_cell.length_a   1.000
_cell.length_b   1.000
_cell.length_c   1.000
_cell.angle_alpha   90.00
_cell.angle_beta   90.00
_cell.angle_gamma   90.00
#
_symmetry.space_group_name_H-M   'P 1'
#
loop_
_entity.id
_entity.type
_entity.pdbx_description
1 polymer ?
#
loop_
_entity_poly.entity_id
_entity_poly.type
_entity_poly.pdbx_seq_one_letter_code
_entity_poly.pdbx_strand_id
1 'polypeptide(L)'
;ILVEHGFDPVPIMTCRDRNRFALQSDLAGLQAVGVGHVMLMRGHRVPKNHSVPASTVFDLTGQELIALAASLDGDFFIGTGARLFRPGPRWQAESLVRRAKAGAQFLQTQICFNMDVLQRYMKRFLAVGLERDYSVMVSLSPLPSATTARWVRKHLSDSRIPAEVIRRLEGAADPEQEGIRICAEMMQQIAEIPGFSGVNLMTTGDPAALRETIRASGLKD
;
A
#
# COMPACT_ATOMS: atom_id res chain seq x y z
N ILE A 1 -3.68 23.28 -1.21
CA ILE A 1 -3.71 23.30 0.29
C ILE A 1 -2.60 22.42 0.86
N LEU A 2 -2.59 21.06 0.68
CA LEU A 2 -1.55 20.21 1.30
C LEU A 2 -0.14 20.59 0.86
N VAL A 3 0.10 20.76 -0.43
CA VAL A 3 1.39 21.18 -0.99
C VAL A 3 1.80 22.56 -0.45
N GLU A 4 0.89 23.51 -0.41
CA GLU A 4 1.12 24.87 0.15
C GLU A 4 1.51 24.85 1.64
N HIS A 5 1.12 23.82 2.37
CA HIS A 5 1.50 23.62 3.78
C HIS A 5 2.73 22.72 3.95
N GLY A 6 3.49 22.47 2.87
CA GLY A 6 4.74 21.70 2.92
C GLY A 6 4.55 20.18 3.04
N PHE A 7 3.35 19.67 2.81
CA PHE A 7 3.13 18.23 2.69
C PHE A 7 3.42 17.75 1.28
N ASP A 8 3.87 16.52 1.17
CA ASP A 8 4.08 15.81 -0.09
C ASP A 8 2.99 14.74 -0.29
N PRO A 9 1.84 15.11 -0.88
CA PRO A 9 0.70 14.22 -0.98
C PRO A 9 0.92 13.17 -2.05
N VAL A 10 0.46 11.94 -1.78
CA VAL A 10 0.41 10.83 -2.73
C VAL A 10 -1.05 10.47 -3.02
N PRO A 11 -1.75 11.16 -3.94
CA PRO A 11 -3.11 10.84 -4.29
C PRO A 11 -3.21 9.46 -4.95
N ILE A 12 -4.27 8.74 -4.60
CA ILE A 12 -4.57 7.43 -5.17
C ILE A 12 -5.59 7.61 -6.28
N MET A 13 -5.24 7.18 -7.50
CA MET A 13 -6.15 7.18 -8.64
C MET A 13 -6.42 5.76 -9.13
N THR A 14 -7.67 5.54 -9.59
CA THR A 14 -8.07 4.26 -10.17
C THR A 14 -8.70 4.45 -11.55
N CYS A 15 -8.59 3.43 -12.40
CA CYS A 15 -9.23 3.41 -13.73
C CYS A 15 -10.75 3.24 -13.66
N ARG A 16 -11.32 2.86 -12.49
CA ARG A 16 -12.72 2.52 -12.35
C ARG A 16 -13.63 3.72 -12.59
N ASP A 17 -14.60 3.52 -13.48
CA ASP A 17 -15.68 4.46 -13.77
C ASP A 17 -15.18 5.81 -14.35
N ARG A 18 -14.04 5.76 -15.05
CA ARG A 18 -13.39 6.91 -15.68
C ARG A 18 -12.83 6.54 -17.04
N ASN A 19 -12.93 7.44 -17.99
CA ASN A 19 -12.29 7.30 -19.30
C ASN A 19 -10.89 7.94 -19.34
N ARG A 20 -10.16 7.69 -20.40
CA ARG A 20 -8.79 8.19 -20.62
C ARG A 20 -8.70 9.71 -20.48
N PHE A 21 -9.65 10.47 -21.05
CA PHE A 21 -9.64 11.93 -20.96
C PHE A 21 -9.77 12.46 -19.54
N ALA A 22 -10.69 11.88 -18.77
CA ALA A 22 -10.87 12.25 -17.36
C ALA A 22 -9.61 11.95 -16.53
N LEU A 23 -9.00 10.77 -16.75
CA LEU A 23 -7.78 10.37 -16.04
C LEU A 23 -6.59 11.28 -16.42
N GLN A 24 -6.44 11.62 -17.70
CA GLN A 24 -5.39 12.51 -18.17
C GLN A 24 -5.57 13.93 -17.62
N SER A 25 -6.80 14.45 -17.61
CA SER A 25 -7.11 15.78 -17.08
C SER A 25 -6.81 15.87 -15.59
N ASP A 26 -7.12 14.83 -14.82
CA ASP A 26 -6.81 14.82 -13.39
C ASP A 26 -5.31 14.74 -13.12
N LEU A 27 -4.58 13.92 -13.87
CA LEU A 27 -3.11 13.87 -13.76
C LEU A 27 -2.49 15.24 -14.07
N ALA A 28 -2.91 15.88 -15.16
CA ALA A 28 -2.44 17.23 -15.50
C ALA A 28 -2.81 18.26 -14.40
N GLY A 29 -4.01 18.15 -13.83
CA GLY A 29 -4.43 18.99 -12.70
C GLY A 29 -3.57 18.79 -11.46
N LEU A 30 -3.20 17.55 -11.14
CA LEU A 30 -2.28 17.24 -10.04
C LEU A 30 -0.90 17.86 -10.23
N GLN A 31 -0.34 17.77 -11.45
CA GLN A 31 0.93 18.42 -11.79
C GLN A 31 0.83 19.94 -11.66
N ALA A 32 -0.23 20.55 -12.17
CA ALA A 32 -0.44 21.99 -12.11
C ALA A 32 -0.48 22.56 -10.68
N VAL A 33 -0.88 21.75 -9.70
CA VAL A 33 -0.87 22.14 -8.28
C VAL A 33 0.37 21.66 -7.51
N GLY A 34 1.39 21.16 -8.21
CA GLY A 34 2.68 20.80 -7.62
C GLY A 34 2.73 19.42 -6.95
N VAL A 35 1.83 18.50 -7.29
CA VAL A 35 1.87 17.13 -6.80
C VAL A 35 2.90 16.34 -7.59
N GLY A 36 3.95 15.83 -6.92
CA GLY A 36 5.03 15.05 -7.53
C GLY A 36 4.85 13.53 -7.43
N HIS A 37 3.97 13.05 -6.55
CA HIS A 37 3.79 11.62 -6.29
C HIS A 37 2.36 11.17 -6.57
N VAL A 38 2.18 9.99 -7.19
CA VAL A 38 0.85 9.42 -7.44
C VAL A 38 0.85 7.92 -7.24
N MET A 39 -0.23 7.37 -6.70
CA MET A 39 -0.43 5.92 -6.61
C MET A 39 -1.54 5.49 -7.56
N LEU A 40 -1.19 4.67 -8.56
CA LEU A 40 -2.06 4.31 -9.65
C LEU A 40 -2.46 2.83 -9.59
N MET A 41 -3.75 2.57 -9.61
CA MET A 41 -4.32 1.24 -9.52
C MET A 41 -5.45 1.03 -10.52
N ARG A 42 -5.76 -0.24 -10.82
CA ARG A 42 -6.92 -0.55 -11.66
C ARG A 42 -8.24 -0.19 -10.98
N GLY A 43 -8.33 -0.39 -9.66
CA GLY A 43 -9.59 -0.34 -8.91
C GLY A 43 -10.39 -1.65 -8.98
N HIS A 44 -11.35 -1.79 -8.07
CA HIS A 44 -12.23 -2.95 -7.97
C HIS A 44 -13.50 -2.75 -8.81
N ARG A 45 -14.12 -3.87 -9.22
CA ARG A 45 -15.45 -3.82 -9.83
C ARG A 45 -16.50 -3.40 -8.81
N VAL A 46 -17.58 -2.78 -9.27
CA VAL A 46 -18.77 -2.55 -8.43
C VAL A 46 -19.30 -3.90 -7.96
N PRO A 47 -19.57 -4.09 -6.66
CA PRO A 47 -20.16 -5.33 -6.14
C PRO A 47 -21.53 -5.59 -6.77
N LYS A 48 -21.80 -6.86 -7.11
CA LYS A 48 -23.08 -7.25 -7.72
C LYS A 48 -24.29 -7.05 -6.79
N ASN A 49 -24.07 -7.00 -5.49
CA ASN A 49 -25.07 -6.80 -4.44
C ASN A 49 -25.18 -5.34 -3.99
N HIS A 50 -24.71 -4.39 -4.79
CA HIS A 50 -24.88 -2.97 -4.49
C HIS A 50 -26.35 -2.57 -4.56
N SER A 51 -26.79 -1.66 -3.69
CA SER A 51 -28.20 -1.19 -3.62
C SER A 51 -28.69 -0.55 -4.91
N VAL A 52 -27.80 0.05 -5.68
CA VAL A 52 -28.08 0.59 -7.01
C VAL A 52 -27.35 -0.28 -8.05
N PRO A 53 -28.09 -0.87 -9.02
CA PRO A 53 -27.45 -1.61 -10.11
C PRO A 53 -26.56 -0.69 -10.93
N ALA A 54 -25.26 -1.01 -11.00
CA ALA A 54 -24.29 -0.26 -11.79
C ALA A 54 -23.33 -1.22 -12.50
N SER A 55 -22.97 -0.90 -13.73
CA SER A 55 -21.93 -1.59 -14.49
C SER A 55 -20.61 -0.87 -14.32
N THR A 56 -19.57 -1.61 -13.93
CA THR A 56 -18.23 -1.05 -13.84
C THR A 56 -17.69 -0.76 -15.24
N VAL A 57 -17.17 0.43 -15.45
CA VAL A 57 -16.50 0.84 -16.68
C VAL A 57 -15.00 0.91 -16.44
N PHE A 58 -14.21 0.37 -17.37
CA PHE A 58 -12.77 0.50 -17.43
C PHE A 58 -12.37 0.81 -18.87
N ASP A 59 -11.91 2.03 -19.11
CA ASP A 59 -11.30 2.42 -20.41
C ASP A 59 -9.80 2.04 -20.45
N LEU A 60 -9.13 2.18 -19.31
CA LEU A 60 -7.72 1.79 -19.14
C LEU A 60 -7.56 0.62 -18.18
N THR A 61 -6.50 -0.15 -18.40
CA THR A 61 -5.90 -1.04 -17.41
C THR A 61 -5.03 -0.23 -16.43
N GLY A 62 -4.70 -0.82 -15.27
CA GLY A 62 -3.76 -0.16 -14.35
C GLY A 62 -2.38 0.08 -14.94
N GLN A 63 -1.91 -0.79 -15.83
CA GLN A 63 -0.63 -0.61 -16.53
C GLN A 63 -0.69 0.55 -17.55
N GLU A 64 -1.78 0.68 -18.29
CA GLU A 64 -1.98 1.79 -19.25
C GLU A 64 -2.13 3.13 -18.51
N LEU A 65 -2.74 3.16 -17.33
CA LEU A 65 -2.77 4.37 -16.49
C LEU A 65 -1.38 4.77 -16.01
N ILE A 66 -0.54 3.81 -15.60
CA ILE A 66 0.86 4.06 -15.25
C ILE A 66 1.62 4.64 -16.48
N ALA A 67 1.49 4.02 -17.64
CA ALA A 67 2.14 4.50 -18.87
C ALA A 67 1.62 5.89 -19.30
N LEU A 68 0.33 6.17 -19.11
CA LEU A 68 -0.24 7.50 -19.35
C LEU A 68 0.40 8.54 -18.43
N ALA A 69 0.49 8.28 -17.14
CA ALA A 69 1.11 9.21 -16.18
C ALA A 69 2.61 9.43 -16.50
N ALA A 70 3.33 8.37 -16.85
CA ALA A 70 4.74 8.46 -17.23
C ALA A 70 5.00 9.19 -18.58
N SER A 71 3.98 9.33 -19.42
CA SER A 71 4.08 10.04 -20.71
C SER A 71 3.77 11.53 -20.64
N LEU A 72 3.30 12.04 -19.49
CA LEU A 72 3.02 13.46 -19.30
C LEU A 72 4.32 14.25 -19.06
N ASP A 73 4.34 15.51 -19.49
CA ASP A 73 5.45 16.44 -19.29
C ASP A 73 5.61 16.85 -17.81
N GLY A 74 5.97 15.93 -16.98
CA GLY A 74 6.18 16.19 -15.53
C GLY A 74 6.56 14.89 -14.85
N ASP A 75 7.62 14.92 -14.07
CA ASP A 75 8.23 13.75 -13.45
C ASP A 75 7.42 13.26 -12.22
N PHE A 76 6.32 12.58 -12.44
CA PHE A 76 5.67 11.86 -11.35
C PHE A 76 6.54 10.71 -10.83
N PHE A 77 6.71 10.64 -9.51
CA PHE A 77 7.12 9.40 -8.85
C PHE A 77 5.91 8.49 -8.69
N ILE A 78 5.84 7.45 -9.52
CA ILE A 78 4.63 6.65 -9.72
C ILE A 78 4.66 5.39 -8.88
N GLY A 79 3.67 5.24 -8.01
CA GLY A 79 3.43 4.04 -7.21
C GLY A 79 2.31 3.16 -7.73
N THR A 80 2.33 1.90 -7.30
CA THR A 80 1.23 0.96 -7.54
C THR A 80 1.12 -0.06 -6.42
N GLY A 81 -0.03 -0.73 -6.31
CA GLY A 81 -0.25 -1.74 -5.29
C GLY A 81 0.52 -3.04 -5.55
N ALA A 82 1.11 -3.61 -4.51
CA ALA A 82 1.68 -4.95 -4.54
C ALA A 82 0.94 -5.89 -3.58
N ARG A 83 0.58 -7.06 -4.09
CA ARG A 83 -0.04 -8.11 -3.28
C ARG A 83 1.02 -9.01 -2.68
N LEU A 84 1.04 -9.13 -1.36
CA LEU A 84 1.93 -10.02 -0.64
C LEU A 84 1.35 -11.44 -0.58
N PHE A 85 2.18 -12.41 -0.88
CA PHE A 85 1.88 -13.84 -0.80
C PHE A 85 3.19 -14.61 -0.61
N ARG A 86 3.14 -15.93 -0.57
CA ARG A 86 4.34 -16.79 -0.55
C ARG A 86 4.68 -17.22 -1.98
N PRO A 87 5.62 -16.56 -2.66
CA PRO A 87 5.96 -16.90 -4.03
C PRO A 87 6.65 -18.27 -4.11
N GLY A 88 6.28 -19.04 -5.13
CA GLY A 88 6.96 -20.30 -5.43
C GLY A 88 8.33 -20.07 -6.10
N PRO A 89 9.15 -21.14 -6.23
CA PRO A 89 10.49 -21.06 -6.81
C PRO A 89 10.56 -20.50 -8.24
N ARG A 90 9.50 -20.68 -9.03
CA ARG A 90 9.40 -20.26 -10.44
C ARG A 90 8.70 -18.91 -10.64
N TRP A 91 8.42 -18.16 -9.58
CA TRP A 91 7.83 -16.85 -9.70
C TRP A 91 8.80 -15.86 -10.35
N GLN A 92 8.39 -15.25 -11.45
CA GLN A 92 9.17 -14.29 -12.24
C GLN A 92 8.61 -12.86 -12.15
N ALA A 93 7.59 -12.64 -11.32
CA ALA A 93 6.98 -11.34 -11.07
C ALA A 93 6.53 -10.55 -12.33
N GLU A 94 6.07 -11.24 -13.37
CA GLU A 94 5.81 -10.66 -14.71
C GLU A 94 4.91 -9.41 -14.65
N SER A 95 3.94 -9.41 -13.74
CA SER A 95 3.06 -8.25 -13.56
C SER A 95 3.80 -7.03 -13.00
N LEU A 96 4.76 -7.23 -12.08
CA LEU A 96 5.59 -6.15 -11.54
C LEU A 96 6.57 -5.65 -12.62
N VAL A 97 7.23 -6.57 -13.31
CA VAL A 97 8.13 -6.23 -14.42
C VAL A 97 7.43 -5.37 -15.50
N ARG A 98 6.20 -5.74 -15.89
CA ARG A 98 5.44 -4.94 -16.85
C ARG A 98 5.08 -3.55 -16.32
N ARG A 99 4.77 -3.43 -15.02
CA ARG A 99 4.45 -2.13 -14.41
C ARG A 99 5.68 -1.25 -14.24
N ALA A 100 6.84 -1.82 -13.90
CA ALA A 100 8.11 -1.10 -13.91
C ALA A 100 8.42 -0.53 -15.29
N LYS A 101 8.32 -1.36 -16.34
CA LYS A 101 8.51 -0.92 -17.72
C LYS A 101 7.51 0.16 -18.17
N ALA A 102 6.33 0.21 -17.56
CA ALA A 102 5.34 1.25 -17.80
C ALA A 102 5.63 2.55 -17.03
N GLY A 103 6.59 2.56 -16.10
CA GLY A 103 7.00 3.74 -15.34
C GLY A 103 6.72 3.70 -13.84
N ALA A 104 6.24 2.58 -13.27
CA ALA A 104 6.06 2.48 -11.83
C ALA A 104 7.40 2.33 -11.09
N GLN A 105 7.59 3.09 -10.01
CA GLN A 105 8.86 3.24 -9.28
C GLN A 105 8.74 2.85 -7.79
N PHE A 106 7.53 2.82 -7.23
CA PHE A 106 7.34 2.31 -5.88
C PHE A 106 6.14 1.38 -5.74
N LEU A 107 6.21 0.52 -4.75
CA LEU A 107 5.17 -0.43 -4.41
C LEU A 107 4.67 -0.17 -2.99
N GLN A 108 3.36 -0.11 -2.84
CA GLN A 108 2.70 -0.14 -1.53
C GLN A 108 1.94 -1.46 -1.38
N THR A 109 2.18 -2.17 -0.29
CA THR A 109 1.53 -3.46 -0.04
C THR A 109 0.18 -3.27 0.66
N GLN A 110 -0.62 -4.34 0.73
CA GLN A 110 -1.72 -4.42 1.69
C GLN A 110 -1.19 -4.57 3.12
N ILE A 111 -2.06 -4.35 4.13
CA ILE A 111 -1.72 -4.54 5.54
C ILE A 111 -1.20 -5.96 5.79
N CYS A 112 0.00 -6.09 6.37
CA CYS A 112 0.63 -7.37 6.61
C CYS A 112 1.39 -7.41 7.94
N PHE A 113 0.92 -8.26 8.86
CA PHE A 113 1.56 -8.58 10.13
C PHE A 113 2.22 -9.97 10.12
N ASN A 114 2.45 -10.56 8.96
CA ASN A 114 3.02 -11.89 8.83
C ASN A 114 4.46 -11.82 8.32
N MET A 115 5.42 -11.93 9.23
CA MET A 115 6.86 -11.82 8.94
C MET A 115 7.34 -12.90 7.97
N ASP A 116 6.84 -14.14 8.08
CA ASP A 116 7.22 -15.21 7.14
C ASP A 116 6.81 -14.88 5.70
N VAL A 117 5.62 -14.28 5.53
CA VAL A 117 5.17 -13.83 4.20
C VAL A 117 6.06 -12.69 3.68
N LEU A 118 6.38 -11.71 4.51
CA LEU A 118 7.24 -10.58 4.15
C LEU A 118 8.64 -11.05 3.72
N GLN A 119 9.29 -11.88 4.55
CA GLN A 119 10.63 -12.39 4.29
C GLN A 119 10.68 -13.25 3.01
N ARG A 120 9.72 -14.16 2.84
CA ARG A 120 9.66 -15.03 1.64
C ARG A 120 9.36 -14.24 0.38
N TYR A 121 8.47 -13.26 0.46
CA TYR A 121 8.17 -12.38 -0.66
C TYR A 121 9.42 -11.60 -1.07
N MET A 122 10.05 -10.92 -0.12
CA MET A 122 11.22 -10.08 -0.40
C MET A 122 12.41 -10.91 -0.88
N LYS A 123 12.66 -12.09 -0.31
CA LYS A 123 13.69 -13.00 -0.82
C LYS A 123 13.52 -13.32 -2.31
N ARG A 124 12.28 -13.52 -2.77
CA ARG A 124 12.00 -13.77 -4.19
C ARG A 124 12.02 -12.51 -5.04
N PHE A 125 11.57 -11.40 -4.48
CA PHE A 125 11.61 -10.09 -5.12
C PHE A 125 13.05 -9.69 -5.47
N LEU A 126 13.97 -9.83 -4.52
CA LEU A 126 15.40 -9.61 -4.73
C LEU A 126 16.02 -10.61 -5.73
N ALA A 127 15.64 -11.89 -5.64
CA ALA A 127 16.14 -12.92 -6.55
C ALA A 127 15.78 -12.71 -8.03
N VAL A 128 14.72 -11.93 -8.33
CA VAL A 128 14.35 -11.55 -9.69
C VAL A 128 14.82 -10.14 -10.08
N GLY A 129 15.58 -9.46 -9.20
CA GLY A 129 16.23 -8.18 -9.48
C GLY A 129 15.32 -6.95 -9.46
N LEU A 130 14.13 -7.04 -8.85
CA LEU A 130 13.15 -5.95 -8.83
C LEU A 130 13.48 -4.80 -7.88
N GLU A 131 14.47 -4.96 -7.00
CA GLU A 131 14.97 -3.90 -6.12
C GLU A 131 15.59 -2.72 -6.87
N ARG A 132 15.93 -2.92 -8.14
CA ARG A 132 16.46 -1.87 -9.02
C ARG A 132 15.38 -0.98 -9.59
N ASP A 133 14.16 -1.52 -9.67
CA ASP A 133 13.02 -0.84 -10.27
C ASP A 133 12.10 -0.21 -9.25
N TYR A 134 12.13 -0.70 -7.99
CA TYR A 134 11.12 -0.34 -7.01
C TYR A 134 11.65 -0.04 -5.62
N SER A 135 11.16 1.05 -5.03
CA SER A 135 11.07 1.22 -3.58
C SER A 135 9.82 0.50 -3.05
N VAL A 136 9.94 -0.28 -1.98
CA VAL A 136 8.83 -1.11 -1.46
C VAL A 136 8.44 -0.69 -0.06
N MET A 137 7.18 -0.26 0.11
CA MET A 137 6.61 0.10 1.41
C MET A 137 5.61 -0.96 1.89
N VAL A 138 5.76 -1.41 3.13
CA VAL A 138 4.81 -2.31 3.78
C VAL A 138 3.73 -1.50 4.48
N SER A 139 2.45 -1.83 4.23
CA SER A 139 1.36 -1.19 4.98
C SER A 139 1.14 -1.85 6.32
N LEU A 140 1.11 -1.06 7.37
CA LEU A 140 0.79 -1.43 8.75
C LEU A 140 -0.30 -0.50 9.30
N SER A 141 -0.94 -0.93 10.39
CA SER A 141 -1.89 -0.11 11.14
C SER A 141 -1.86 -0.52 12.60
N PRO A 142 -1.70 0.41 13.56
CA PRO A 142 -1.92 0.08 14.97
C PRO A 142 -3.38 -0.36 15.14
N LEU A 143 -3.59 -1.61 15.53
CA LEU A 143 -4.91 -2.23 15.64
C LEU A 143 -5.45 -2.01 17.05
N PRO A 144 -6.51 -1.19 17.26
CA PRO A 144 -6.94 -0.79 18.59
C PRO A 144 -7.63 -1.91 19.39
N SER A 145 -7.98 -3.01 18.74
CA SER A 145 -8.64 -4.15 19.40
C SER A 145 -8.57 -5.44 18.57
N ALA A 146 -8.77 -6.57 19.22
CA ALA A 146 -8.95 -7.86 18.56
C ALA A 146 -10.17 -7.88 17.64
N THR A 147 -11.23 -7.15 17.97
CA THR A 147 -12.42 -7.00 17.12
C THR A 147 -12.08 -6.32 15.80
N THR A 148 -11.37 -5.19 15.85
CA THR A 148 -10.88 -4.49 14.66
C THR A 148 -9.94 -5.39 13.85
N ALA A 149 -9.01 -6.08 14.49
CA ALA A 149 -8.10 -7.02 13.82
C ALA A 149 -8.84 -8.13 13.06
N ARG A 150 -9.88 -8.71 13.66
CA ARG A 150 -10.74 -9.72 13.01
C ARG A 150 -11.52 -9.12 11.86
N TRP A 151 -12.05 -7.92 12.02
CA TRP A 151 -12.79 -7.21 10.97
C TRP A 151 -11.89 -6.96 9.76
N VAL A 152 -10.69 -6.40 9.97
CA VAL A 152 -9.69 -6.15 8.91
C VAL A 152 -9.34 -7.46 8.21
N ARG A 153 -9.05 -8.54 8.97
CA ARG A 153 -8.73 -9.85 8.41
C ARG A 153 -9.87 -10.45 7.58
N LYS A 154 -11.12 -10.19 7.95
CA LYS A 154 -12.31 -10.71 7.26
C LYS A 154 -12.65 -9.91 6.00
N HIS A 155 -12.55 -8.58 6.05
CA HIS A 155 -13.08 -7.71 5.02
C HIS A 155 -12.02 -7.19 4.05
N LEU A 156 -10.77 -7.12 4.48
CA LEU A 156 -9.64 -6.83 3.60
C LEU A 156 -8.96 -8.14 3.21
N SER A 157 -9.49 -8.79 2.18
CA SER A 157 -9.15 -10.17 1.78
C SER A 157 -7.66 -10.45 1.60
N ASP A 158 -6.89 -9.41 1.28
CA ASP A 158 -5.45 -9.52 1.07
C ASP A 158 -4.63 -9.18 2.33
N SER A 159 -5.28 -8.71 3.41
CA SER A 159 -4.59 -8.47 4.68
C SER A 159 -4.03 -9.76 5.28
N ARG A 160 -2.88 -9.66 5.92
CA ARG A 160 -2.18 -10.80 6.53
C ARG A 160 -1.99 -10.56 8.03
N ILE A 161 -3.08 -10.80 8.80
CA ILE A 161 -3.07 -10.69 10.27
C ILE A 161 -3.07 -12.09 10.87
N PRO A 162 -1.95 -12.56 11.46
CA PRO A 162 -1.87 -13.85 12.12
C PRO A 162 -2.82 -13.96 13.32
N ALA A 163 -3.22 -15.19 13.66
CA ALA A 163 -4.04 -15.43 14.84
C ALA A 163 -3.35 -15.02 16.15
N GLU A 164 -2.02 -15.06 16.17
CA GLU A 164 -1.20 -14.64 17.30
C GLU A 164 -1.36 -13.16 17.63
N VAL A 165 -1.36 -12.29 16.63
CA VAL A 165 -1.63 -10.85 16.80
C VAL A 165 -3.00 -10.63 17.46
N ILE A 166 -4.01 -11.38 17.03
CA ILE A 166 -5.36 -11.29 17.61
C ILE A 166 -5.35 -11.76 19.06
N ARG A 167 -4.67 -12.89 19.38
CA ARG A 167 -4.55 -13.37 20.77
C ARG A 167 -3.82 -12.40 21.68
N ARG A 168 -2.76 -11.74 21.20
CA ARG A 168 -2.06 -10.70 21.97
C ARG A 168 -3.01 -9.56 22.33
N LEU A 169 -3.79 -9.08 21.37
CA LEU A 169 -4.79 -8.02 21.61
C LEU A 169 -5.91 -8.47 22.56
N GLU A 170 -6.32 -9.76 22.52
CA GLU A 170 -7.34 -10.31 23.43
C GLU A 170 -6.85 -10.41 24.87
N GLY A 171 -5.59 -10.75 25.06
CA GLY A 171 -5.00 -10.93 26.40
C GLY A 171 -4.45 -9.66 27.03
N ALA A 172 -4.45 -8.54 26.31
CA ALA A 172 -3.90 -7.28 26.79
C ALA A 172 -4.87 -6.56 27.75
N ALA A 173 -4.35 -5.99 28.84
CA ALA A 173 -5.11 -5.12 29.73
C ALA A 173 -5.54 -3.82 29.02
N ASP A 174 -4.69 -3.34 28.11
CA ASP A 174 -4.95 -2.21 27.22
C ASP A 174 -4.66 -2.65 25.77
N PRO A 175 -5.68 -3.08 25.01
CA PRO A 175 -5.52 -3.55 23.64
C PRO A 175 -5.03 -2.47 22.66
N GLU A 176 -5.35 -1.20 22.90
CA GLU A 176 -4.92 -0.09 22.03
C GLU A 176 -3.41 0.11 22.16
N GLN A 177 -2.90 0.18 23.37
CA GLN A 177 -1.46 0.26 23.64
C GLN A 177 -0.72 -0.99 23.15
N GLU A 178 -1.33 -2.17 23.26
CA GLU A 178 -0.75 -3.39 22.69
C GLU A 178 -0.69 -3.35 21.16
N GLY A 179 -1.72 -2.81 20.52
CA GLY A 179 -1.74 -2.61 19.06
C GLY A 179 -0.63 -1.68 18.57
N ILE A 180 -0.36 -0.60 19.32
CA ILE A 180 0.77 0.31 19.06
C ILE A 180 2.09 -0.43 19.18
N ARG A 181 2.29 -1.21 20.27
CA ARG A 181 3.51 -2.01 20.49
C ARG A 181 3.72 -3.03 19.38
N ILE A 182 2.69 -3.80 19.03
CA ILE A 182 2.77 -4.78 17.94
C ILE A 182 3.17 -4.10 16.63
N CYS A 183 2.59 -2.95 16.33
CA CYS A 183 2.91 -2.22 15.10
C CYS A 183 4.36 -1.71 15.10
N ALA A 184 4.83 -1.17 16.22
CA ALA A 184 6.21 -0.70 16.40
C ALA A 184 7.23 -1.84 16.29
N GLU A 185 6.97 -2.99 16.92
CA GLU A 185 7.79 -4.20 16.79
C GLU A 185 7.87 -4.67 15.34
N MET A 186 6.74 -4.63 14.61
CA MET A 186 6.71 -4.97 13.18
C MET A 186 7.56 -4.00 12.35
N MET A 187 7.50 -2.70 12.63
CA MET A 187 8.33 -1.70 11.96
C MET A 187 9.82 -2.01 12.13
N GLN A 188 10.25 -2.29 13.37
CA GLN A 188 11.64 -2.68 13.67
C GLN A 188 12.06 -3.93 12.88
N GLN A 189 11.24 -4.98 12.90
CA GLN A 189 11.55 -6.22 12.19
C GLN A 189 11.58 -6.03 10.66
N ILE A 190 10.72 -5.17 10.09
CA ILE A 190 10.72 -4.85 8.67
C ILE A 190 11.99 -4.09 8.27
N ALA A 191 12.47 -3.19 9.11
CA ALA A 191 13.71 -2.45 8.88
C ALA A 191 14.95 -3.36 8.72
N GLU A 192 14.92 -4.56 9.34
CA GLU A 192 16.00 -5.56 9.23
C GLU A 192 15.90 -6.43 7.94
N ILE A 193 14.81 -6.32 7.17
CA ILE A 193 14.64 -7.10 5.94
C ILE A 193 15.18 -6.31 4.76
N PRO A 194 16.27 -6.75 4.10
CA PRO A 194 16.79 -6.08 2.91
C PRO A 194 15.76 -5.99 1.81
N GLY A 195 15.64 -4.82 1.18
CA GLY A 195 14.76 -4.57 0.04
C GLY A 195 13.44 -3.86 0.37
N PHE A 196 13.03 -3.77 1.64
CA PHE A 196 12.01 -2.83 2.04
C PHE A 196 12.59 -1.43 2.22
N SER A 197 11.91 -0.41 1.70
CA SER A 197 12.32 0.99 1.79
C SER A 197 11.65 1.72 2.95
N GLY A 198 10.61 1.13 3.53
CA GLY A 198 9.89 1.73 4.65
C GLY A 198 8.51 1.12 4.90
N VAL A 199 7.75 1.81 5.73
CA VAL A 199 6.38 1.43 6.05
C VAL A 199 5.39 2.54 5.73
N ASN A 200 4.20 2.16 5.28
CA ASN A 200 3.05 3.04 5.17
C ASN A 200 2.14 2.79 6.37
N LEU A 201 2.07 3.75 7.29
CA LEU A 201 1.20 3.66 8.45
C LEU A 201 -0.20 4.15 8.13
N MET A 202 -1.19 3.29 8.37
CA MET A 202 -2.61 3.58 8.17
C MET A 202 -3.29 3.67 9.53
N THR A 203 -4.23 4.61 9.69
CA THR A 203 -5.08 4.65 10.88
C THR A 203 -6.42 3.95 10.64
N THR A 204 -6.90 3.25 11.66
CA THR A 204 -8.26 2.71 11.73
C THR A 204 -9.12 3.51 12.71
N GLY A 205 -8.59 4.62 13.25
CA GLY A 205 -9.24 5.44 14.28
C GLY A 205 -8.44 6.70 14.59
N ASP A 206 -7.86 6.78 15.79
CA ASP A 206 -7.14 7.96 16.25
C ASP A 206 -5.79 8.16 15.54
N PRO A 207 -5.53 9.32 14.90
CA PRO A 207 -4.21 9.68 14.37
C PRO A 207 -3.11 9.78 15.43
N ALA A 208 -3.44 9.97 16.71
CA ALA A 208 -2.46 10.00 17.79
C ALA A 208 -1.73 8.67 17.93
N ALA A 209 -2.40 7.55 17.69
CA ALA A 209 -1.82 6.21 17.70
C ALA A 209 -0.69 6.05 16.66
N LEU A 210 -0.75 6.76 15.53
CA LEU A 210 0.34 6.73 14.52
C LEU A 210 1.60 7.37 15.08
N ARG A 211 1.48 8.56 15.71
CA ARG A 211 2.63 9.26 16.31
C ARG A 211 3.27 8.43 17.42
N GLU A 212 2.44 7.80 18.24
CA GLU A 212 2.93 6.95 19.33
C GLU A 212 3.62 5.70 18.79
N THR A 213 3.06 5.09 17.73
CA THR A 213 3.69 3.95 17.03
C THR A 213 5.08 4.32 16.49
N ILE A 214 5.21 5.48 15.83
CA ILE A 214 6.51 5.96 15.32
C ILE A 214 7.49 6.16 16.47
N ARG A 215 7.08 6.81 17.56
CA ARG A 215 7.95 6.99 18.74
C ARG A 215 8.37 5.65 19.36
N ALA A 216 7.41 4.73 19.53
CA ALA A 216 7.65 3.41 20.11
C ALA A 216 8.57 2.54 19.24
N SER A 217 8.57 2.73 17.92
CA SER A 217 9.47 2.00 17.02
C SER A 217 10.94 2.36 17.22
N GLY A 218 11.24 3.55 17.70
CA GLY A 218 12.62 4.06 17.86
C GLY A 218 13.38 4.22 16.53
N LEU A 219 12.71 4.01 15.40
CA LEU A 219 13.29 4.28 14.08
C LEU A 219 13.36 5.79 13.88
N LYS A 220 14.52 6.27 13.41
CA LYS A 220 14.71 7.68 13.02
C LYS A 220 14.35 7.83 11.56
N ASP A 221 13.88 9.02 11.20
CA ASP A 221 13.65 9.45 9.80
C ASP A 221 14.94 9.44 9.00
#